data_7688b953c8054f1f8d92f5987b034e93
#
_entry.id   7688b953c8054f1f8d92f5987b034e93
#
_cell.length_a   1.000
_cell.length_b   1.000
_cell.length_c   1.000
_cell.angle_alpha   90.00
_cell.angle_beta   90.00
_cell.angle_gamma   90.00
#
_symmetry.space_group_name_H-M   'P 1'
#
loop_
_entity.id
_entity.type
_entity.pdbx_description
1 polymer ?
#
loop_
_entity_poly.entity_id
_entity_poly.type
_entity_poly.pdbx_seq_one_letter_code
_entity_poly.pdbx_strand_id
1 'polypeptide(L)'
;MPKIVIESHIPYVGNAFAGVADTTFLPPEGITPEAVRDADALIVRTRTRCDAALLDGSRVRFVATATIGTDHIDLGYCRDNGIEVVSAPGCNAPAVAQYVWASVFTLRRDDWQGLTLGIVGLGHVGSIVADWARR
;
A
#
# COMPACT_ATOMS: atom_id res chain seq x y z
N MET A 1 -2.55 24.47 -7.82
CA MET A 1 -2.08 23.10 -7.89
C MET A 1 -2.83 22.29 -6.84
N PRO A 2 -3.13 21.00 -7.06
CA PRO A 2 -3.76 20.18 -6.05
C PRO A 2 -2.83 20.05 -4.82
N LYS A 3 -3.43 20.01 -3.64
CA LYS A 3 -2.71 19.84 -2.38
C LYS A 3 -2.79 18.38 -1.95
N ILE A 4 -1.63 17.77 -1.70
CA ILE A 4 -1.54 16.37 -1.29
C ILE A 4 -0.86 16.29 0.08
N VAL A 5 -1.51 15.64 1.04
CA VAL A 5 -0.89 15.26 2.30
C VAL A 5 -0.36 13.84 2.18
N ILE A 6 0.90 13.64 2.52
CA ILE A 6 1.62 12.36 2.34
C ILE A 6 2.20 11.92 3.68
N GLU A 7 1.97 10.67 4.06
CA GLU A 7 2.62 10.08 5.22
C GLU A 7 4.13 9.96 4.97
N SER A 8 4.94 10.61 5.81
CA SER A 8 6.38 10.78 5.63
C SER A 8 7.18 9.47 5.67
N HIS A 9 6.61 8.38 6.21
CA HIS A 9 7.25 7.06 6.25
C HIS A 9 7.12 6.24 4.96
N ILE A 10 6.53 6.81 3.90
CA ILE A 10 6.47 6.15 2.58
C ILE A 10 7.83 6.36 1.89
N PRO A 11 8.58 5.28 1.61
CA PRO A 11 9.88 5.42 0.97
C PRO A 11 9.75 5.89 -0.48
N TYR A 12 10.76 6.61 -0.96
CA TYR A 12 10.94 7.03 -2.37
C TYR A 12 9.85 7.97 -2.93
N VAL A 13 8.95 8.50 -2.10
CA VAL A 13 7.84 9.36 -2.56
C VAL A 13 8.22 10.84 -2.70
N GLY A 14 9.39 11.25 -2.18
CA GLY A 14 9.77 12.66 -2.01
C GLY A 14 9.60 13.57 -3.24
N ASN A 15 9.91 13.06 -4.44
CA ASN A 15 9.81 13.84 -5.69
C ASN A 15 8.72 13.32 -6.63
N ALA A 16 7.88 12.36 -6.19
CA ALA A 16 6.91 11.71 -7.06
C ALA A 16 5.88 12.67 -7.66
N PHE A 17 5.59 13.76 -6.97
CA PHE A 17 4.59 14.76 -7.37
C PHE A 17 5.21 16.14 -7.68
N ALA A 18 6.52 16.21 -7.84
CA ALA A 18 7.20 17.46 -8.13
C ALA A 18 6.70 18.10 -9.43
N GLY A 19 6.30 19.37 -9.36
CA GLY A 19 5.76 20.12 -10.50
C GLY A 19 4.29 19.83 -10.84
N VAL A 20 3.63 18.85 -10.19
CA VAL A 20 2.21 18.51 -10.45
C VAL A 20 1.31 18.77 -9.25
N ALA A 21 1.83 18.77 -8.04
CA ALA A 21 1.09 19.03 -6.83
C ALA A 21 1.92 19.76 -5.78
N ASP A 22 1.23 20.43 -4.86
CA ASP A 22 1.78 20.97 -3.62
C ASP A 22 1.70 19.89 -2.55
N THR A 23 2.86 19.43 -2.05
CA THR A 23 2.95 18.27 -1.18
C THR A 23 3.37 18.63 0.23
N THR A 24 2.65 18.12 1.22
CA THR A 24 2.98 18.23 2.64
C THR A 24 3.25 16.84 3.21
N PHE A 25 4.45 16.64 3.76
CA PHE A 25 4.84 15.38 4.38
C PHE A 25 4.64 15.45 5.89
N LEU A 26 3.85 14.54 6.44
CA LEU A 26 3.55 14.46 7.86
C LEU A 26 3.78 13.04 8.40
N PRO A 27 4.24 12.88 9.64
CA PRO A 27 4.23 11.58 10.30
C PRO A 27 2.77 11.14 10.56
N PRO A 28 2.48 9.85 10.78
CA PRO A 28 1.10 9.35 10.96
C PRO A 28 0.31 10.12 12.02
N GLU A 29 0.95 10.47 13.15
CA GLU A 29 0.37 11.24 14.24
C GLU A 29 0.11 12.72 13.90
N GLY A 30 0.75 13.23 12.87
CA GLY A 30 0.56 14.59 12.36
C GLY A 30 -0.56 14.70 11.32
N ILE A 31 -1.09 13.57 10.83
CA ILE A 31 -2.21 13.55 9.90
C ILE A 31 -3.51 13.66 10.72
N THR A 32 -3.92 14.90 10.97
CA THR A 32 -5.10 15.25 11.77
C THR A 32 -6.21 15.81 10.88
N PRO A 33 -7.47 15.93 11.37
CA PRO A 33 -8.55 16.56 10.62
C PRO A 33 -8.21 17.98 10.14
N GLU A 34 -7.47 18.74 10.95
CA GLU A 34 -7.03 20.10 10.58
C GLU A 34 -6.00 20.07 9.44
N ALA A 35 -5.06 19.11 9.50
CA ALA A 35 -4.01 18.98 8.49
C ALA A 35 -4.55 18.55 7.11
N VAL A 36 -5.64 17.78 7.08
CA VAL A 36 -6.24 17.31 5.83
C VAL A 36 -7.40 18.18 5.32
N ARG A 37 -7.83 19.16 6.07
CA ARG A 37 -9.01 19.99 5.76
C ARG A 37 -8.99 20.56 4.34
N ASP A 38 -7.85 21.14 3.95
CA ASP A 38 -7.67 21.79 2.64
C ASP A 38 -6.92 20.94 1.63
N ALA A 39 -6.70 19.65 1.93
CA ALA A 39 -6.07 18.71 1.02
C ALA A 39 -7.06 18.20 -0.01
N ASP A 40 -6.62 18.05 -1.25
CA ASP A 40 -7.39 17.44 -2.33
C ASP A 40 -7.19 15.92 -2.34
N ALA A 41 -6.00 15.45 -1.91
CA ALA A 41 -5.66 14.04 -1.83
C ALA A 41 -4.85 13.70 -0.58
N LEU A 42 -4.94 12.43 -0.16
CA LEU A 42 -4.23 11.88 0.98
C LEU A 42 -3.52 10.58 0.57
N ILE A 43 -2.23 10.47 0.89
CA ILE A 43 -1.45 9.25 0.61
C ILE A 43 -0.92 8.71 1.94
N VAL A 44 -1.37 7.52 2.32
CA VAL A 44 -1.15 6.96 3.65
C VAL A 44 -0.59 5.55 3.63
N ARG A 45 -0.29 5.05 4.83
CA ARG A 45 -0.02 3.65 5.15
C ARG A 45 -0.97 3.18 6.25
N THR A 46 -0.77 1.97 6.70
CA THR A 46 -1.63 1.26 7.68
C THR A 46 -1.79 1.96 9.04
N ARG A 47 -0.91 2.91 9.40
CA ARG A 47 -0.96 3.62 10.69
C ARG A 47 -1.95 4.77 10.72
N THR A 48 -2.31 5.30 9.56
CA THR A 48 -3.27 6.40 9.45
C THR A 48 -4.66 5.83 9.16
N ARG A 49 -5.57 5.96 10.11
CA ARG A 49 -6.95 5.56 9.93
C ARG A 49 -7.71 6.62 9.14
N CYS A 50 -8.28 6.23 8.01
CA CYS A 50 -9.07 7.10 7.14
C CYS A 50 -10.55 6.75 7.29
N ASP A 51 -11.23 7.46 8.16
CA ASP A 51 -12.67 7.31 8.43
C ASP A 51 -13.32 8.70 8.59
N ALA A 52 -14.58 8.74 8.98
CA ALA A 52 -15.33 9.98 9.20
C ALA A 52 -14.60 10.93 10.18
N ALA A 53 -13.94 10.39 11.22
CA ALA A 53 -13.26 11.22 12.21
C ALA A 53 -12.09 12.02 11.60
N LEU A 54 -11.42 11.48 10.60
CA LEU A 54 -10.34 12.18 9.90
C LEU A 54 -10.84 13.03 8.71
N LEU A 55 -11.79 12.48 7.94
CA LEU A 55 -12.09 13.00 6.61
C LEU A 55 -13.33 13.92 6.57
N ASP A 56 -14.16 13.91 7.62
CA ASP A 56 -15.37 14.73 7.64
C ASP A 56 -15.03 16.22 7.60
N GLY A 57 -15.75 16.96 6.76
CA GLY A 57 -15.51 18.40 6.55
C GLY A 57 -14.21 18.72 5.80
N SER A 58 -13.45 17.72 5.31
CA SER A 58 -12.27 17.95 4.47
C SER A 58 -12.64 18.11 2.99
N ARG A 59 -11.68 18.61 2.20
CA ARG A 59 -11.77 18.69 0.74
C ARG A 59 -11.28 17.43 0.03
N VAL A 60 -10.81 16.43 0.78
CA VAL A 60 -10.24 15.21 0.22
C VAL A 60 -11.23 14.51 -0.70
N ARG A 61 -10.79 14.19 -1.92
CA ARG A 61 -11.55 13.44 -2.93
C ARG A 61 -10.83 12.19 -3.39
N PHE A 62 -9.58 12.01 -2.94
CA PHE A 62 -8.76 10.87 -3.32
C PHE A 62 -7.92 10.39 -2.13
N VAL A 63 -7.98 9.12 -1.83
CA VAL A 63 -7.13 8.47 -0.81
C VAL A 63 -6.37 7.34 -1.47
N ALA A 64 -5.05 7.39 -1.46
CA ALA A 64 -4.19 6.30 -1.88
C ALA A 64 -3.52 5.66 -0.67
N THR A 65 -3.48 4.34 -0.63
CA THR A 65 -2.65 3.65 0.36
C THR A 65 -1.43 2.99 -0.30
N ALA A 66 -0.25 3.29 0.22
CA ALA A 66 1.00 2.64 -0.17
C ALA A 66 1.14 1.23 0.42
N THR A 67 0.01 0.54 0.62
CA THR A 67 -0.08 -0.82 1.12
C THR A 67 -1.10 -1.61 0.30
N ILE A 68 -1.08 -2.93 0.42
CA ILE A 68 -1.99 -3.81 -0.32
C ILE A 68 -3.39 -3.79 0.32
N GLY A 69 -3.45 -3.92 1.66
CA GLY A 69 -4.70 -3.94 2.41
C GLY A 69 -5.27 -2.54 2.64
N THR A 70 -6.59 -2.49 2.81
CA THR A 70 -7.36 -1.26 3.04
C THR A 70 -8.08 -1.26 4.39
N ASP A 71 -7.71 -2.14 5.33
CA ASP A 71 -8.38 -2.30 6.62
C ASP A 71 -8.38 -1.03 7.49
N HIS A 72 -7.45 -0.11 7.23
CA HIS A 72 -7.34 1.19 7.88
C HIS A 72 -8.18 2.29 7.19
N ILE A 73 -8.90 1.97 6.11
CA ILE A 73 -9.73 2.91 5.36
C ILE A 73 -11.19 2.46 5.44
N ASP A 74 -12.06 3.35 5.86
CA ASP A 74 -13.50 3.13 5.80
C ASP A 74 -13.99 3.31 4.36
N LEU A 75 -14.01 2.20 3.60
CA LEU A 75 -14.43 2.19 2.20
C LEU A 75 -15.91 2.58 2.04
N GLY A 76 -16.75 2.27 3.04
CA GLY A 76 -18.17 2.65 3.04
C GLY A 76 -18.30 4.17 3.12
N TYR A 77 -17.67 4.78 4.13
CA TYR A 77 -17.65 6.22 4.28
C TYR A 77 -17.09 6.94 3.03
N CYS A 78 -15.95 6.45 2.51
CA CYS A 78 -15.32 7.05 1.34
C CYS A 78 -16.25 7.04 0.12
N ARG A 79 -16.87 5.88 -0.16
CA ARG A 79 -17.82 5.75 -1.28
C ARG A 79 -19.02 6.69 -1.12
N ASP A 80 -19.62 6.74 0.07
CA ASP A 80 -20.83 7.52 0.34
C ASP A 80 -20.56 9.04 0.29
N ASN A 81 -19.29 9.45 0.45
CA ASN A 81 -18.84 10.85 0.35
C ASN A 81 -18.10 11.19 -0.96
N GLY A 82 -18.10 10.29 -1.95
CA GLY A 82 -17.49 10.52 -3.26
C GLY A 82 -15.95 10.62 -3.20
N ILE A 83 -15.32 9.93 -2.25
CA ILE A 83 -13.87 9.84 -2.11
C ILE A 83 -13.40 8.56 -2.81
N GLU A 84 -12.58 8.72 -3.84
CA GLU A 84 -11.96 7.59 -4.53
C GLU A 84 -10.84 6.99 -3.70
N VAL A 85 -10.81 5.66 -3.57
CA VAL A 85 -9.77 4.94 -2.82
C VAL A 85 -9.00 4.02 -3.74
N VAL A 86 -7.66 4.13 -3.71
CA VAL A 86 -6.76 3.31 -4.51
C VAL A 86 -5.73 2.62 -3.61
N SER A 87 -5.50 1.34 -3.88
CA SER A 87 -4.42 0.55 -3.29
C SER A 87 -3.57 -0.08 -4.40
N ALA A 88 -2.47 -0.72 -4.03
CA ALA A 88 -1.54 -1.34 -4.99
C ALA A 88 -1.43 -2.87 -4.78
N PRO A 89 -2.53 -3.62 -5.00
CA PRO A 89 -2.52 -5.07 -4.78
C PRO A 89 -1.51 -5.75 -5.71
N GLY A 90 -0.68 -6.65 -5.15
CA GLY A 90 0.30 -7.41 -5.91
C GLY A 90 1.58 -6.67 -6.28
N CYS A 91 1.72 -5.38 -5.98
CA CYS A 91 2.91 -4.60 -6.38
C CYS A 91 4.23 -5.17 -5.86
N ASN A 92 4.24 -5.81 -4.70
CA ASN A 92 5.41 -6.45 -4.11
C ASN A 92 5.46 -7.97 -4.31
N ALA A 93 4.49 -8.57 -5.00
CA ALA A 93 4.38 -10.02 -5.12
C ALA A 93 5.62 -10.70 -5.73
N PRO A 94 6.27 -10.15 -6.77
CA PRO A 94 7.52 -10.71 -7.28
C PRO A 94 8.64 -10.71 -6.26
N ALA A 95 8.80 -9.62 -5.50
CA ALA A 95 9.84 -9.51 -4.47
C ALA A 95 9.61 -10.51 -3.32
N VAL A 96 8.35 -10.71 -2.91
CA VAL A 96 8.00 -11.72 -1.89
C VAL A 96 8.26 -13.14 -2.41
N ALA A 97 7.88 -13.43 -3.65
CA ALA A 97 8.18 -14.74 -4.26
C ALA A 97 9.69 -14.98 -4.35
N GLN A 98 10.47 -13.97 -4.70
CA GLN A 98 11.94 -14.01 -4.70
C GLN A 98 12.50 -14.35 -3.31
N TYR A 99 11.96 -13.70 -2.27
CA TYR A 99 12.37 -13.98 -0.89
C TYR A 99 12.06 -15.43 -0.48
N VAL A 100 10.89 -15.95 -0.85
CA VAL A 100 10.52 -17.35 -0.59
C VAL A 100 11.55 -18.30 -1.21
N TRP A 101 11.86 -18.13 -2.50
CA TRP A 101 12.82 -18.99 -3.18
C TRP A 101 14.25 -18.82 -2.68
N ALA A 102 14.68 -17.60 -2.38
CA ALA A 102 15.98 -17.37 -1.74
C ALA A 102 16.08 -18.11 -0.41
N SER A 103 15.02 -18.11 0.41
CA SER A 103 14.97 -18.84 1.67
C SER A 103 15.02 -20.35 1.46
N VAL A 104 14.26 -20.89 0.51
CA VAL A 104 14.28 -22.33 0.17
C VAL A 104 15.69 -22.77 -0.24
N PHE A 105 16.34 -22.06 -1.16
CA PHE A 105 17.69 -22.40 -1.63
C PHE A 105 18.74 -22.24 -0.51
N THR A 106 18.60 -21.25 0.36
CA THR A 106 19.53 -21.07 1.49
C THR A 106 19.42 -22.23 2.49
N LEU A 107 18.20 -22.70 2.77
CA LEU A 107 17.96 -23.75 3.76
C LEU A 107 18.26 -25.16 3.21
N ARG A 108 18.04 -25.38 1.92
CA ARG A 108 18.18 -26.70 1.28
C ARG A 108 19.43 -26.85 0.42
N ARG A 109 20.11 -25.76 0.09
CA ARG A 109 21.32 -25.73 -0.74
C ARG A 109 21.17 -26.62 -1.99
N ASP A 110 21.80 -27.79 -2.00
CA ASP A 110 21.85 -28.67 -3.16
C ASP A 110 20.79 -29.77 -3.15
N ASP A 111 19.98 -29.87 -2.08
CA ASP A 111 18.97 -30.93 -1.87
C ASP A 111 17.54 -30.39 -1.99
N TRP A 112 17.24 -29.74 -3.10
CA TRP A 112 15.91 -29.18 -3.37
C TRP A 112 15.16 -29.89 -4.52
N GLN A 113 15.87 -30.70 -5.33
CA GLN A 113 15.27 -31.46 -6.42
C GLN A 113 14.38 -32.59 -5.88
N GLY A 114 13.22 -32.77 -6.50
CA GLY A 114 12.25 -33.79 -6.09
C GLY A 114 11.45 -33.45 -4.82
N LEU A 115 11.62 -32.27 -4.25
CA LEU A 115 10.80 -31.82 -3.13
C LEU A 115 9.38 -31.44 -3.61
N THR A 116 8.41 -31.69 -2.73
CA THR A 116 7.04 -31.23 -2.92
C THR A 116 6.81 -29.93 -2.14
N LEU A 117 6.40 -28.89 -2.83
CA LEU A 117 6.03 -27.60 -2.22
C LEU A 117 4.51 -27.51 -2.07
N GLY A 118 4.04 -27.46 -0.81
CA GLY A 118 2.65 -27.15 -0.50
C GLY A 118 2.41 -25.64 -0.45
N ILE A 119 1.43 -25.15 -1.21
CA ILE A 119 1.07 -23.73 -1.25
C ILE A 119 -0.37 -23.55 -0.77
N VAL A 120 -0.57 -22.77 0.28
CA VAL A 120 -1.89 -22.41 0.78
C VAL A 120 -2.23 -21.01 0.29
N GLY A 121 -3.13 -20.92 -0.71
CA GLY A 121 -3.52 -19.69 -1.38
C GLY A 121 -2.74 -19.42 -2.67
N LEU A 122 -3.47 -19.32 -3.79
CA LEU A 122 -2.94 -19.01 -5.12
C LEU A 122 -3.29 -17.57 -5.55
N GLY A 123 -3.09 -16.61 -4.64
CA GLY A 123 -3.19 -15.18 -4.96
C GLY A 123 -1.94 -14.65 -5.68
N HIS A 124 -1.71 -13.34 -5.62
CA HIS A 124 -0.60 -12.69 -6.34
C HIS A 124 0.78 -13.31 -6.05
N VAL A 125 1.08 -13.63 -4.80
CA VAL A 125 2.37 -14.25 -4.42
C VAL A 125 2.37 -15.74 -4.72
N GLY A 126 1.35 -16.47 -4.25
CA GLY A 126 1.31 -17.93 -4.36
C GLY A 126 1.33 -18.43 -5.80
N SER A 127 0.70 -17.71 -6.73
CA SER A 127 0.75 -18.05 -8.17
C SER A 127 2.15 -17.90 -8.75
N ILE A 128 2.90 -16.85 -8.38
CA ILE A 128 4.29 -16.65 -8.83
C ILE A 128 5.19 -17.74 -8.26
N VAL A 129 5.05 -18.04 -6.95
CA VAL A 129 5.84 -19.11 -6.30
C VAL A 129 5.57 -20.46 -6.96
N ALA A 130 4.29 -20.77 -7.26
CA ALA A 130 3.92 -22.01 -7.94
C ALA A 130 4.44 -22.10 -9.38
N ASP A 131 4.43 -21.00 -10.12
CA ASP A 131 4.96 -20.96 -11.48
C ASP A 131 6.48 -21.19 -11.49
N TRP A 132 7.21 -20.56 -10.58
CA TRP A 132 8.65 -20.77 -10.49
C TRP A 132 9.03 -22.17 -10.01
N ALA A 133 8.20 -22.83 -9.19
CA ALA A 133 8.41 -24.21 -8.79
C ALA A 133 8.34 -25.23 -9.94
N ARG A 134 7.71 -24.86 -11.06
CA ARG A 134 7.56 -25.74 -12.24
C ARG A 134 8.71 -25.61 -13.24
N ARG A 135 9.57 -24.63 -13.08
CA ARG A 135 10.73 -24.35 -13.98
C ARG A 135 11.99 -25.03 -13.50
#